data_c6edbb393665db32631b4f1dabc3d770
#
_entry.id   c6edbb393665db32631b4f1dabc3d770
#
_cell.length_a   1.000
_cell.length_b   1.000
_cell.length_c   1.000
_cell.angle_alpha   90.00
_cell.angle_beta   90.00
_cell.angle_gamma   90.00
#
_symmetry.space_group_name_H-M   'P 1'
#
loop_
_entity.id
_entity.type
_entity.pdbx_description
1 polymer ?
#
loop_
_entity_poly.entity_id
_entity_poly.type
_entity_poly.pdbx_seq_one_letter_code
_entity_poly.pdbx_strand_id
1 'polypeptide(L)'
;DYYECPANEINEKIEHLKELCKENDIDIQLYQANEIYIANDIVDLLKANKASTINKSKYVLFELPMNEEPPNLLEVIYSLKENDKVPIIAHPERYTYIQENPNRLLELIDMGVLFQSNYGSIVGQYGEKCKKTIKSLLKNNFIHFLGTDVHKSTSIYTKMEDIKKELEKILTQEQIEILVEENAKKVLKNEKIEIDEPNYIKKSFFDKIFGN
;
A
#
# COMPACT_ATOMS: atom_id res chain seq x y z
N ASP A 1 4.42 -14.56 -14.01
CA ASP A 1 3.34 -15.51 -13.71
C ASP A 1 2.41 -14.80 -12.73
N TYR A 2 1.24 -14.40 -13.21
CA TYR A 2 0.21 -13.79 -12.37
C TYR A 2 -0.48 -14.92 -11.60
N TYR A 3 -0.46 -14.83 -10.26
CA TYR A 3 -1.20 -15.75 -9.42
C TYR A 3 -2.69 -15.35 -9.45
N GLU A 4 -3.48 -16.02 -10.25
CA GLU A 4 -4.92 -15.93 -10.15
C GLU A 4 -5.37 -16.70 -8.90
N CYS A 5 -5.83 -15.97 -7.89
CA CYS A 5 -6.41 -16.56 -6.69
C CYS A 5 -7.82 -15.98 -6.50
N PRO A 6 -8.85 -16.69 -6.98
CA PRO A 6 -10.23 -16.27 -6.86
C PRO A 6 -10.65 -16.03 -5.40
N ALA A 7 -11.57 -15.11 -5.18
CA ALA A 7 -11.99 -14.70 -3.84
C ALA A 7 -12.53 -15.86 -2.98
N ASN A 8 -13.18 -16.86 -3.59
CA ASN A 8 -13.66 -18.06 -2.89
C ASN A 8 -12.50 -18.92 -2.36
N GLU A 9 -11.44 -19.13 -3.14
CA GLU A 9 -10.26 -19.89 -2.70
C GLU A 9 -9.52 -19.17 -1.57
N ILE A 10 -9.45 -17.86 -1.61
CA ILE A 10 -8.86 -17.06 -0.52
C ILE A 10 -9.66 -17.25 0.76
N ASN A 11 -11.00 -17.23 0.69
CA ASN A 11 -11.85 -17.49 1.85
C ASN A 11 -11.58 -18.83 2.50
N GLU A 12 -11.53 -19.91 1.71
CA GLU A 12 -11.25 -21.26 2.21
C GLU A 12 -9.88 -21.32 2.91
N LYS A 13 -8.86 -20.71 2.30
CA LYS A 13 -7.51 -20.65 2.88
C LYS A 13 -7.47 -19.83 4.18
N ILE A 14 -8.22 -18.73 4.26
CA ILE A 14 -8.31 -17.90 5.47
C ILE A 14 -9.00 -18.67 6.60
N GLU A 15 -10.12 -19.34 6.33
CA GLU A 15 -10.80 -20.12 7.37
C GLU A 15 -9.90 -21.25 7.88
N HIS A 16 -9.22 -21.98 7.01
CA HIS A 16 -8.26 -22.98 7.42
C HIS A 16 -7.11 -22.38 8.27
N LEU A 17 -6.60 -21.21 7.87
CA LEU A 17 -5.54 -20.54 8.63
C LEU A 17 -6.03 -20.05 10.00
N LYS A 18 -7.28 -19.59 10.14
CA LYS A 18 -7.90 -19.27 11.43
C LYS A 18 -7.97 -20.48 12.36
N GLU A 19 -8.31 -21.66 11.83
CA GLU A 19 -8.31 -22.90 12.59
C GLU A 19 -6.90 -23.23 13.10
N LEU A 20 -5.89 -23.15 12.23
CA LEU A 20 -4.50 -23.36 12.61
C LEU A 20 -4.01 -22.38 13.68
N CYS A 21 -4.37 -21.08 13.56
CA CYS A 21 -4.04 -20.11 14.57
C CYS A 21 -4.65 -20.46 15.92
N LYS A 22 -5.93 -20.87 15.93
CA LYS A 22 -6.61 -21.28 17.14
C LYS A 22 -6.00 -22.55 17.78
N GLU A 23 -5.65 -23.55 16.99
CA GLU A 23 -5.00 -24.79 17.46
C GLU A 23 -3.61 -24.54 18.05
N ASN A 24 -2.95 -23.46 17.65
CA ASN A 24 -1.61 -23.10 18.12
C ASN A 24 -1.60 -21.91 19.11
N ASP A 25 -2.77 -21.51 19.66
CA ASP A 25 -2.92 -20.39 20.61
C ASP A 25 -2.33 -19.07 20.06
N ILE A 26 -2.46 -18.83 18.72
CA ILE A 26 -2.03 -17.61 18.07
C ILE A 26 -3.22 -16.65 17.98
N ASP A 27 -3.18 -15.57 18.76
CA ASP A 27 -4.21 -14.51 18.73
C ASP A 27 -3.91 -13.51 17.61
N ILE A 28 -4.43 -13.77 16.40
CA ILE A 28 -4.32 -12.89 15.24
C ILE A 28 -5.65 -12.82 14.50
N GLN A 29 -6.01 -11.63 14.05
CA GLN A 29 -7.20 -11.43 13.22
C GLN A 29 -6.81 -11.47 11.74
N LEU A 30 -7.51 -12.31 10.97
CA LEU A 30 -7.26 -12.51 9.54
C LEU A 30 -8.45 -12.02 8.73
N TYR A 31 -8.16 -11.20 7.73
CA TYR A 31 -9.15 -10.61 6.84
C TYR A 31 -8.80 -10.87 5.38
N GLN A 32 -9.83 -11.06 4.56
CA GLN A 32 -9.65 -11.28 3.13
C GLN A 32 -9.32 -9.99 2.40
N ALA A 33 -8.36 -10.06 1.48
CA ALA A 33 -8.10 -9.06 0.45
C ALA A 33 -7.37 -9.71 -0.74
N ASN A 34 -7.49 -9.10 -1.92
CA ASN A 34 -6.53 -9.31 -3.01
C ASN A 34 -5.68 -8.05 -3.15
N GLU A 35 -4.38 -8.22 -3.43
CA GLU A 35 -3.59 -7.21 -4.11
C GLU A 35 -3.74 -7.50 -5.62
N ILE A 36 -4.43 -6.60 -6.32
CA ILE A 36 -4.82 -6.82 -7.71
C ILE A 36 -3.78 -6.13 -8.60
N TYR A 37 -3.18 -6.86 -9.55
CA TYR A 37 -2.39 -6.19 -10.58
C TYR A 37 -3.31 -5.35 -11.46
N ILE A 38 -2.91 -4.10 -11.79
CA ILE A 38 -3.76 -3.17 -12.52
C ILE A 38 -4.30 -3.79 -13.82
N ALA A 39 -5.62 -3.72 -14.01
CA ALA A 39 -6.32 -4.24 -15.17
C ALA A 39 -7.54 -3.35 -15.48
N ASN A 40 -7.90 -3.22 -16.77
CA ASN A 40 -9.05 -2.41 -17.18
C ASN A 40 -10.38 -2.94 -16.65
N ASP A 41 -10.46 -4.24 -16.45
CA ASP A 41 -11.64 -4.97 -15.97
C ASP A 41 -11.67 -5.18 -14.46
N ILE A 42 -10.86 -4.45 -13.68
CA ILE A 42 -10.76 -4.60 -12.21
C ILE A 42 -12.13 -4.56 -11.52
N VAL A 43 -13.03 -3.69 -11.98
CA VAL A 43 -14.39 -3.58 -11.44
C VAL A 43 -15.23 -4.82 -11.77
N ASP A 44 -15.07 -5.37 -12.97
CA ASP A 44 -15.78 -6.59 -13.39
C ASP A 44 -15.25 -7.82 -12.63
N LEU A 45 -13.94 -7.88 -12.36
CA LEU A 45 -13.34 -8.90 -11.50
C LEU A 45 -13.95 -8.86 -10.09
N LEU A 46 -14.11 -7.68 -9.51
CA LEU A 46 -14.75 -7.49 -8.20
C LEU A 46 -16.24 -7.90 -8.22
N LYS A 47 -17.01 -7.47 -9.24
CA LYS A 47 -18.42 -7.84 -9.40
C LYS A 47 -18.63 -9.35 -9.60
N ALA A 48 -17.71 -9.98 -10.31
CA ALA A 48 -17.74 -11.43 -10.56
C ALA A 48 -17.19 -12.29 -9.39
N ASN A 49 -16.80 -11.67 -8.27
CA ASN A 49 -16.10 -12.33 -7.15
C ASN A 49 -14.82 -13.09 -7.56
N LYS A 50 -14.17 -12.68 -8.65
CA LYS A 50 -12.86 -13.16 -9.07
C LYS A 50 -11.73 -12.47 -8.31
N ALA A 51 -11.99 -11.28 -7.77
CA ALA A 51 -11.14 -10.57 -6.85
C ALA A 51 -11.98 -10.02 -5.68
N SER A 52 -11.34 -9.64 -4.58
CA SER A 52 -12.01 -9.12 -3.39
C SER A 52 -11.43 -7.77 -2.95
N THR A 53 -12.30 -6.93 -2.42
CA THR A 53 -11.91 -5.74 -1.66
C THR A 53 -11.37 -6.12 -0.29
N ILE A 54 -10.72 -5.21 0.42
CA ILE A 54 -10.24 -5.47 1.79
C ILE A 54 -11.44 -5.67 2.73
N ASN A 55 -11.58 -6.87 3.30
CA ASN A 55 -12.64 -7.24 4.24
C ASN A 55 -14.06 -6.84 3.75
N LYS A 56 -14.35 -7.02 2.47
CA LYS A 56 -15.64 -6.62 1.84
C LYS A 56 -15.97 -5.13 1.98
N SER A 57 -15.02 -4.29 2.33
CA SER A 57 -15.17 -2.83 2.40
C SER A 57 -15.16 -2.19 1.00
N LYS A 58 -15.25 -0.88 0.92
CA LYS A 58 -15.10 -0.14 -0.35
C LYS A 58 -13.65 -0.04 -0.84
N TYR A 59 -12.66 -0.43 -0.05
CA TYR A 59 -11.23 -0.25 -0.31
C TYR A 59 -10.67 -1.37 -1.18
N VAL A 60 -10.00 -1.01 -2.27
CA VAL A 60 -9.39 -1.90 -3.26
C VAL A 60 -7.89 -1.68 -3.27
N LEU A 61 -7.12 -2.71 -2.88
CA LEU A 61 -5.67 -2.69 -2.96
C LEU A 61 -5.24 -3.20 -4.34
N PHE A 62 -4.42 -2.45 -5.03
CA PHE A 62 -3.87 -2.87 -6.32
C PHE A 62 -2.44 -2.36 -6.52
N GLU A 63 -1.68 -3.08 -7.35
CA GLU A 63 -0.32 -2.73 -7.71
C GLU A 63 -0.18 -2.32 -9.17
N LEU A 64 0.89 -1.57 -9.47
CA LEU A 64 1.23 -1.07 -10.80
C LEU A 64 2.51 -1.75 -11.32
N PRO A 65 2.79 -1.67 -12.64
CA PRO A 65 4.08 -2.07 -13.19
C PRO A 65 5.22 -1.30 -12.54
N MET A 66 6.34 -2.00 -12.22
CA MET A 66 7.45 -1.43 -11.44
C MET A 66 8.22 -0.34 -12.19
N ASN A 67 8.33 -0.42 -13.53
CA ASN A 67 9.26 0.39 -14.30
C ASN A 67 8.58 1.43 -15.20
N GLU A 68 7.28 1.33 -15.42
CA GLU A 68 6.55 2.21 -16.32
C GLU A 68 5.15 2.48 -15.78
N GLU A 69 4.75 3.75 -15.77
CA GLU A 69 3.38 4.11 -15.39
C GLU A 69 2.40 3.59 -16.43
N PRO A 70 1.40 2.80 -16.06
CA PRO A 70 0.47 2.24 -17.01
C PRO A 70 -0.42 3.33 -17.62
N PRO A 71 -0.61 3.37 -18.95
CA PRO A 71 -1.36 4.42 -19.62
C PRO A 71 -2.84 4.46 -19.23
N ASN A 72 -3.38 3.36 -18.74
CA ASN A 72 -4.77 3.21 -18.30
C ASN A 72 -4.99 3.54 -16.79
N LEU A 73 -3.97 4.03 -16.08
CA LEU A 73 -4.06 4.26 -14.62
C LEU A 73 -5.24 5.16 -14.23
N LEU A 74 -5.39 6.29 -14.90
CA LEU A 74 -6.47 7.24 -14.59
C LEU A 74 -7.86 6.65 -14.91
N GLU A 75 -7.98 5.91 -16.02
CA GLU A 75 -9.23 5.24 -16.39
C GLU A 75 -9.65 4.21 -15.34
N VAL A 76 -8.72 3.40 -14.85
CA VAL A 76 -8.97 2.43 -13.79
C VAL A 76 -9.39 3.11 -12.49
N ILE A 77 -8.72 4.20 -12.10
CA ILE A 77 -9.08 4.98 -10.89
C ILE A 77 -10.50 5.55 -11.03
N TYR A 78 -10.85 6.15 -12.16
CA TYR A 78 -12.21 6.65 -12.42
C TYR A 78 -13.24 5.54 -12.35
N SER A 79 -12.99 4.40 -13.00
CA SER A 79 -13.89 3.25 -12.99
C SER A 79 -14.14 2.72 -11.57
N LEU A 80 -13.10 2.63 -10.73
CA LEU A 80 -13.25 2.25 -9.32
C LEU A 80 -14.14 3.26 -8.57
N LYS A 81 -13.88 4.56 -8.72
CA LYS A 81 -14.64 5.62 -8.04
C LYS A 81 -16.10 5.68 -8.46
N GLU A 82 -16.42 5.52 -9.74
CA GLU A 82 -17.78 5.43 -10.26
C GLU A 82 -18.57 4.23 -9.70
N ASN A 83 -17.86 3.20 -9.22
CA ASN A 83 -18.43 2.03 -8.56
C ASN A 83 -18.29 2.07 -7.02
N ASP A 84 -18.23 3.27 -6.42
CA ASP A 84 -18.12 3.51 -4.97
C ASP A 84 -16.93 2.79 -4.32
N LYS A 85 -15.81 2.62 -5.04
CA LYS A 85 -14.58 2.07 -4.53
C LYS A 85 -13.55 3.15 -4.24
N VAL A 86 -12.75 2.92 -3.20
CA VAL A 86 -11.62 3.76 -2.84
C VAL A 86 -10.33 3.02 -3.21
N PRO A 87 -9.58 3.52 -4.20
CA PRO A 87 -8.35 2.89 -4.64
C PRO A 87 -7.22 3.08 -3.63
N ILE A 88 -6.51 2.00 -3.31
CA ILE A 88 -5.25 2.01 -2.56
C ILE A 88 -4.17 1.44 -3.48
N ILE A 89 -3.14 2.24 -3.79
CA ILE A 89 -1.99 1.77 -4.56
C ILE A 89 -0.93 1.24 -3.60
N ALA A 90 -0.49 0.00 -3.84
CA ALA A 90 0.53 -0.67 -3.07
C ALA A 90 1.93 -0.10 -3.37
N HIS A 91 2.77 -0.02 -2.36
CA HIS A 91 4.22 0.24 -2.38
C HIS A 91 4.72 1.25 -3.44
N PRO A 92 4.17 2.49 -3.49
CA PRO A 92 4.51 3.48 -4.51
C PRO A 92 6.01 3.83 -4.54
N GLU A 93 6.71 3.68 -3.44
CA GLU A 93 8.15 3.90 -3.31
C GLU A 93 9.00 2.92 -4.12
N ARG A 94 8.41 1.80 -4.59
CA ARG A 94 9.11 0.79 -5.40
C ARG A 94 9.07 1.09 -6.90
N TYR A 95 8.13 1.92 -7.36
CA TYR A 95 8.02 2.28 -8.78
C TYR A 95 9.10 3.24 -9.21
N THR A 96 9.85 2.91 -10.26
CA THR A 96 11.00 3.70 -10.73
C THR A 96 10.61 5.12 -11.12
N TYR A 97 9.46 5.29 -11.79
CA TYR A 97 8.94 6.60 -12.19
C TYR A 97 8.49 7.47 -11.00
N ILE A 98 8.08 6.87 -9.87
CA ILE A 98 7.79 7.59 -8.63
C ILE A 98 9.09 7.96 -7.91
N GLN A 99 10.11 7.09 -7.92
CA GLN A 99 11.44 7.43 -7.41
C GLN A 99 12.07 8.61 -8.15
N GLU A 100 11.79 8.76 -9.45
CA GLU A 100 12.25 9.88 -10.28
C GLU A 100 11.42 11.15 -10.06
N ASN A 101 10.11 11.02 -9.89
CA ASN A 101 9.19 12.13 -9.65
C ASN A 101 8.11 11.78 -8.62
N PRO A 102 8.40 11.88 -7.31
CA PRO A 102 7.42 11.57 -6.25
C PRO A 102 6.16 12.46 -6.32
N ASN A 103 6.27 13.68 -6.84
CA ASN A 103 5.14 14.59 -6.95
C ASN A 103 4.06 14.12 -7.96
N ARG A 104 4.35 13.08 -8.76
CA ARG A 104 3.33 12.43 -9.60
C ARG A 104 2.16 11.89 -8.76
N LEU A 105 2.39 11.56 -7.50
CA LEU A 105 1.35 11.09 -6.58
C LEU A 105 0.36 12.19 -6.14
N LEU A 106 0.69 13.48 -6.26
CA LEU A 106 -0.20 14.59 -5.89
C LEU A 106 -1.52 14.54 -6.64
N GLU A 107 -1.46 14.40 -7.96
CA GLU A 107 -2.67 14.27 -8.79
C GLU A 107 -3.54 13.08 -8.37
N LEU A 108 -2.92 11.96 -8.03
CA LEU A 108 -3.64 10.77 -7.59
C LEU A 108 -4.28 10.97 -6.20
N ILE A 109 -3.61 11.69 -5.28
CA ILE A 109 -4.18 12.06 -3.97
C ILE A 109 -5.39 12.99 -4.16
N ASP A 110 -5.29 13.98 -5.03
CA ASP A 110 -6.39 14.90 -5.36
C ASP A 110 -7.60 14.14 -5.94
N MET A 111 -7.36 13.02 -6.62
CA MET A 111 -8.40 12.09 -7.06
C MET A 111 -8.93 11.17 -5.95
N GLY A 112 -8.39 11.24 -4.73
CA GLY A 112 -8.79 10.42 -3.60
C GLY A 112 -8.17 9.02 -3.56
N VAL A 113 -7.04 8.82 -4.25
CA VAL A 113 -6.24 7.59 -4.15
C VAL A 113 -5.44 7.60 -2.86
N LEU A 114 -5.39 6.46 -2.19
CA LEU A 114 -4.58 6.23 -1.00
C LEU A 114 -3.34 5.40 -1.35
N PHE A 115 -2.32 5.48 -0.51
CA PHE A 115 -1.05 4.78 -0.72
C PHE A 115 -0.65 3.95 0.50
N GLN A 116 -0.31 2.69 0.27
CA GLN A 116 0.26 1.78 1.26
C GLN A 116 1.74 1.53 0.93
N SER A 117 2.64 1.75 1.89
CA SER A 117 4.07 1.49 1.74
C SER A 117 4.56 0.36 2.62
N ASN A 118 5.71 -0.20 2.26
CA ASN A 118 6.26 -1.38 2.90
C ASN A 118 7.27 -1.03 4.01
N TYR A 119 7.17 -1.68 5.18
CA TYR A 119 8.18 -1.57 6.24
C TYR A 119 9.59 -1.88 5.77
N GLY A 120 9.74 -2.89 4.89
CA GLY A 120 11.03 -3.27 4.33
C GLY A 120 11.74 -2.15 3.58
N SER A 121 10.99 -1.26 2.94
CA SER A 121 11.53 -0.10 2.23
C SER A 121 12.25 0.86 3.17
N ILE A 122 11.77 1.03 4.40
CA ILE A 122 12.33 1.96 5.41
C ILE A 122 13.75 1.57 5.80
N VAL A 123 14.04 0.28 5.85
CA VAL A 123 15.36 -0.26 6.21
C VAL A 123 16.20 -0.67 4.98
N GLY A 124 15.75 -0.33 3.78
CA GLY A 124 16.51 -0.51 2.54
C GLY A 124 16.46 -1.91 1.94
N GLN A 125 15.45 -2.73 2.29
CA GLN A 125 15.29 -4.08 1.74
C GLN A 125 15.19 -4.10 0.20
N TYR A 126 14.65 -3.04 -0.39
CA TYR A 126 14.44 -2.88 -1.84
C TYR A 126 15.42 -1.87 -2.47
N GLY A 127 16.54 -1.58 -1.79
CA GLY A 127 17.60 -0.70 -2.26
C GLY A 127 17.51 0.75 -1.79
N GLU A 128 18.60 1.50 -1.97
CA GLU A 128 18.75 2.85 -1.41
C GLU A 128 17.82 3.89 -2.07
N LYS A 129 17.50 3.76 -3.35
CA LYS A 129 16.55 4.67 -4.01
C LYS A 129 15.16 4.53 -3.38
N CYS A 130 14.67 3.30 -3.22
CA CYS A 130 13.41 2.99 -2.57
C CYS A 130 13.38 3.53 -1.13
N LYS A 131 14.45 3.30 -0.35
CA LYS A 131 14.58 3.83 1.02
C LYS A 131 14.53 5.35 1.09
N LYS A 132 15.20 6.05 0.19
CA LYS A 132 15.15 7.52 0.11
C LYS A 132 13.75 8.01 -0.26
N THR A 133 13.12 7.33 -1.22
CA THR A 133 11.78 7.68 -1.69
C THR A 133 10.76 7.54 -0.57
N ILE A 134 10.68 6.39 0.12
CA ILE A 134 9.71 6.23 1.21
C ILE A 134 9.90 7.26 2.32
N LYS A 135 11.15 7.55 2.72
CA LYS A 135 11.42 8.58 3.75
C LYS A 135 10.94 9.96 3.31
N SER A 136 11.08 10.30 2.04
CA SER A 136 10.59 11.54 1.48
C SER A 136 9.06 11.58 1.43
N LEU A 137 8.42 10.48 1.00
CA LEU A 137 6.97 10.36 0.94
C LEU A 137 6.33 10.47 2.33
N LEU A 138 6.86 9.77 3.33
CA LEU A 138 6.40 9.83 4.72
C LEU A 138 6.50 11.24 5.30
N LYS A 139 7.65 11.90 5.12
CA LYS A 139 7.89 13.26 5.62
C LYS A 139 6.92 14.29 5.04
N ASN A 140 6.36 14.03 3.89
CA ASN A 140 5.52 14.96 3.14
C ASN A 140 4.05 14.52 3.03
N ASN A 141 3.58 13.62 3.88
CA ASN A 141 2.18 13.18 4.02
C ASN A 141 1.60 12.49 2.76
N PHE A 142 2.41 11.74 2.01
CA PHE A 142 1.92 11.01 0.85
C PHE A 142 1.39 9.61 1.18
N ILE A 143 1.80 9.05 2.33
CA ILE A 143 1.51 7.67 2.69
C ILE A 143 0.39 7.60 3.71
N HIS A 144 -0.52 6.65 3.54
CA HIS A 144 -1.71 6.48 4.35
C HIS A 144 -1.69 5.19 5.17
N PHE A 145 -0.88 4.22 4.75
CA PHE A 145 -0.75 2.93 5.42
C PHE A 145 0.68 2.43 5.38
N LEU A 146 1.10 1.74 6.43
CA LEU A 146 2.33 0.95 6.46
C LEU A 146 2.01 -0.52 6.67
N GLY A 147 2.59 -1.39 5.86
CA GLY A 147 2.39 -2.84 5.91
C GLY A 147 3.68 -3.62 5.76
N THR A 148 3.63 -4.91 6.07
CA THR A 148 4.81 -5.79 5.97
C THR A 148 5.06 -6.26 4.55
N ASP A 149 4.01 -6.47 3.76
CA ASP A 149 4.08 -7.11 2.43
C ASP A 149 4.88 -8.43 2.50
N VAL A 150 4.59 -9.25 3.54
CA VAL A 150 5.36 -10.43 3.84
C VAL A 150 4.93 -11.61 2.96
N HIS A 151 5.88 -12.16 2.21
CA HIS A 151 5.70 -13.35 1.38
C HIS A 151 6.50 -14.57 1.89
N LYS A 152 7.35 -14.38 2.90
CA LYS A 152 8.22 -15.43 3.47
C LYS A 152 8.35 -15.24 4.97
N SER A 153 8.38 -16.35 5.72
CA SER A 153 8.43 -16.36 7.19
C SER A 153 9.69 -15.70 7.80
N THR A 154 10.74 -15.48 7.04
CA THR A 154 12.07 -15.14 7.56
C THR A 154 12.45 -13.66 7.48
N SER A 155 11.58 -12.75 6.98
CA SER A 155 12.17 -11.53 6.43
C SER A 155 12.12 -10.30 7.32
N ILE A 156 10.93 -9.83 7.69
CA ILE A 156 10.80 -8.46 8.20
C ILE A 156 10.76 -8.37 9.71
N TYR A 157 10.29 -9.42 10.38
CA TYR A 157 10.03 -9.39 11.82
C TYR A 157 11.29 -9.15 12.67
N THR A 158 12.45 -9.63 12.24
CA THR A 158 13.74 -9.39 12.92
C THR A 158 14.23 -7.94 12.80
N LYS A 159 13.63 -7.14 11.92
CA LYS A 159 13.99 -5.73 11.66
C LYS A 159 13.01 -4.73 12.26
N MET A 160 11.98 -5.18 12.98
CA MET A 160 10.92 -4.28 13.48
C MET A 160 11.44 -3.18 14.39
N GLU A 161 12.42 -3.47 15.25
CA GLU A 161 13.06 -2.47 16.11
C GLU A 161 13.81 -1.38 15.31
N ASP A 162 14.50 -1.77 14.24
CA ASP A 162 15.20 -0.81 13.39
C ASP A 162 14.21 0.02 12.58
N ILE A 163 13.11 -0.58 12.10
CA ILE A 163 12.03 0.11 11.40
C ILE A 163 11.41 1.16 12.31
N LYS A 164 11.07 0.79 13.55
CA LYS A 164 10.52 1.71 14.54
C LYS A 164 11.44 2.91 14.77
N LYS A 165 12.74 2.66 15.03
CA LYS A 165 13.73 3.73 15.21
C LYS A 165 13.86 4.65 14.00
N GLU A 166 13.75 4.13 12.78
CA GLU A 166 13.80 4.94 11.57
C GLU A 166 12.53 5.76 11.37
N LEU A 167 11.36 5.22 11.72
CA LEU A 167 10.08 5.96 11.68
C LEU A 167 10.07 7.11 12.69
N GLU A 168 10.50 6.87 13.93
CA GLU A 168 10.59 7.88 15.01
C GLU A 168 11.52 9.07 14.69
N LYS A 169 12.44 8.91 13.72
CA LYS A 169 13.27 10.02 13.21
C LYS A 169 12.52 10.93 12.23
N ILE A 170 11.40 10.48 11.68
CA ILE A 170 10.70 11.13 10.58
C ILE A 170 9.32 11.63 11.02
N LEU A 171 8.63 10.84 11.84
CA LEU A 171 7.23 10.99 12.21
C LEU A 171 7.07 11.08 13.74
N THR A 172 6.00 11.73 14.18
CA THR A 172 5.56 11.65 15.58
C THR A 172 4.95 10.29 15.89
N GLN A 173 4.83 9.95 17.17
CA GLN A 173 4.19 8.70 17.60
C GLN A 173 2.73 8.61 17.12
N GLU A 174 1.99 9.71 17.17
CA GLU A 174 0.62 9.80 16.68
C GLU A 174 0.52 9.50 15.17
N GLN A 175 1.42 10.09 14.37
CA GLN A 175 1.47 9.82 12.92
C GLN A 175 1.79 8.35 12.64
N ILE A 176 2.71 7.76 13.38
CA ILE A 176 3.03 6.33 13.25
C ILE A 176 1.79 5.49 13.55
N GLU A 177 1.08 5.74 14.64
CA GLU A 177 -0.11 5.00 15.05
C GLU A 177 -1.22 5.09 13.99
N ILE A 178 -1.44 6.27 13.40
CA ILE A 178 -2.39 6.45 12.29
C ILE A 178 -2.03 5.55 11.10
N LEU A 179 -0.76 5.53 10.69
CA LEU A 179 -0.32 4.79 9.50
C LEU A 179 -0.28 3.26 9.70
N VAL A 180 0.01 2.80 10.91
CA VAL A 180 0.20 1.37 11.22
C VAL A 180 -1.10 0.70 11.67
N GLU A 181 -2.00 1.44 12.30
CA GLU A 181 -3.13 0.85 13.01
C GLU A 181 -4.47 1.53 12.71
N GLU A 182 -4.59 2.85 12.96
CA GLU A 182 -5.88 3.50 12.96
C GLU A 182 -6.54 3.53 11.57
N ASN A 183 -5.77 3.83 10.52
CA ASN A 183 -6.30 3.81 9.17
C ASN A 183 -6.69 2.39 8.72
N ALA A 184 -5.93 1.36 9.11
CA ALA A 184 -6.29 -0.03 8.85
C ALA A 184 -7.60 -0.42 9.55
N LYS A 185 -7.81 -0.02 10.82
CA LYS A 185 -9.08 -0.21 11.53
C LYS A 185 -10.26 0.46 10.83
N LYS A 186 -10.07 1.69 10.31
CA LYS A 186 -11.10 2.39 9.53
C LYS A 186 -11.45 1.65 8.25
N VAL A 187 -10.46 1.11 7.54
CA VAL A 187 -10.68 0.27 6.34
C VAL A 187 -11.53 -0.94 6.67
N LEU A 188 -11.20 -1.67 7.74
CA LEU A 188 -11.94 -2.85 8.17
C LEU A 188 -13.40 -2.55 8.55
N LYS A 189 -13.66 -1.36 9.08
CA LYS A 189 -15.01 -0.86 9.42
C LYS A 189 -15.71 -0.16 8.25
N ASN A 190 -15.09 -0.08 7.08
CA ASN A 190 -15.58 0.65 5.92
C ASN A 190 -15.83 2.15 6.17
N GLU A 191 -15.10 2.73 7.13
CA GLU A 191 -15.11 4.16 7.48
C GLU A 191 -14.30 4.98 6.48
N LYS A 192 -14.45 6.30 6.50
CA LYS A 192 -13.68 7.22 5.66
C LYS A 192 -12.28 7.44 6.26
N ILE A 193 -11.26 7.41 5.40
CA ILE A 193 -9.91 7.83 5.76
C ILE A 193 -9.79 9.34 5.54
N GLU A 194 -9.33 10.06 6.54
CA GLU A 194 -8.94 11.46 6.40
C GLU A 194 -7.54 11.53 5.78
N ILE A 195 -7.39 12.41 4.80
CA ILE A 195 -6.14 12.61 4.07
C ILE A 195 -5.57 13.95 4.49
N ASP A 196 -4.38 13.92 5.10
CA ASP A 196 -3.62 15.13 5.34
C ASP A 196 -3.12 15.71 4.02
N GLU A 197 -3.12 17.03 3.89
CA GLU A 197 -2.65 17.69 2.69
C GLU A 197 -1.15 17.37 2.45
N PRO A 198 -0.79 16.79 1.31
CA PRO A 198 0.59 16.45 1.02
C PRO A 198 1.42 17.71 0.70
N ASN A 199 2.67 17.72 1.11
CA ASN A 199 3.59 18.78 0.79
C ASN A 199 4.36 18.49 -0.51
N TYR A 200 4.46 19.47 -1.39
CA TYR A 200 5.26 19.36 -2.61
C TYR A 200 6.73 19.08 -2.28
N ILE A 201 7.29 18.00 -2.82
CA ILE A 201 8.69 17.59 -2.62
C ILE A 201 9.58 18.41 -3.55
N LYS A 202 10.38 19.31 -2.98
CA LYS A 202 11.37 20.10 -3.73
C LYS A 202 12.61 19.24 -4.02
N LYS A 203 13.03 19.16 -5.30
CA LYS A 203 14.32 18.55 -5.65
C LYS A 203 15.45 19.35 -4.99
N SER A 204 16.34 18.64 -4.28
CA SER A 204 17.54 19.28 -3.71
C SER A 204 18.40 19.86 -4.84
N PHE A 205 19.12 20.95 -4.53
CA PHE A 205 20.08 21.54 -5.46
C PHE A 205 21.15 20.51 -5.91
N PHE A 206 21.53 19.59 -5.04
CA PHE A 206 22.47 18.50 -5.33
C PHE A 206 21.88 17.46 -6.29
N ASP A 207 20.57 17.14 -6.19
CA ASP A 207 19.90 16.21 -7.11
C ASP A 207 19.79 16.81 -8.52
N LYS A 208 19.79 18.16 -8.65
CA LYS A 208 19.77 18.88 -9.94
C LYS A 208 21.13 18.86 -10.64
N ILE A 209 22.23 18.76 -9.89
CA ILE A 209 23.60 18.86 -10.41
C ILE A 209 24.21 17.46 -10.62
N PHE A 210 23.88 16.48 -9.80
CA PHE A 210 24.49 15.15 -9.78
C PHE A 210 23.49 14.00 -10.03
N GLY A 211 22.24 14.31 -10.36
CA GLY A 211 21.25 13.31 -10.75
C GLY A 211 21.51 12.80 -12.16
N ASN A 212 22.17 11.68 -12.24
CA ASN A 212 22.19 10.77 -13.40
C ASN A 212 21.19 9.65 -13.14
#